data_8ef82c6ce66f1a1b481abefb4457018d
#
_entry.id   8ef82c6ce66f1a1b481abefb4457018d
#
_cell.length_a   1.000
_cell.length_b   1.000
_cell.length_c   1.000
_cell.angle_alpha   90.00
_cell.angle_beta   90.00
_cell.angle_gamma   90.00
#
_symmetry.space_group_name_H-M   'P 1'
#
loop_
_entity.id
_entity.type
_entity.pdbx_description
1 polymer ?
#
loop_
_entity_poly.entity_id
_entity_poly.type
_entity_poly.pdbx_seq_one_letter_code
_entity_poly.pdbx_strand_id
1 'polypeptide(L)'
;LNKRGDGIGLAANQVGINAQVAVLNVREPIILINPKVEEAWDEVDFYEGCLSYPKKGIHTKRYKNIIVKSEHLESGMYFSGAESSKGKGSWEVSAKQNQEERLLEAICVQHEIDHLMGKTIHDRKGGTTIKVEKKIGRNRLVTIKKGDAVKVLKYKKAKPLLDSGEWIVIN
;
A
#
# COMPACT_ATOMS: atom_id res chain seq x y z
N LEU A 1 12.80 -16.20 7.56
CA LEU A 1 12.25 -16.50 6.30
C LEU A 1 13.13 -17.45 5.50
N ASN A 2 14.45 -17.56 5.65
CA ASN A 2 15.07 -18.45 4.68
C ASN A 2 16.43 -19.05 5.04
N LYS A 3 16.47 -20.37 5.17
CA LYS A 3 17.72 -21.14 5.07
C LYS A 3 18.18 -21.31 3.60
N ARG A 4 17.35 -20.95 2.59
CA ARG A 4 17.64 -21.10 1.15
C ARG A 4 17.89 -19.79 0.41
N GLY A 5 17.68 -18.63 1.04
CA GLY A 5 18.02 -17.29 0.51
C GLY A 5 17.10 -16.71 -0.57
N ASP A 6 15.96 -17.34 -0.87
CA ASP A 6 15.09 -16.96 -1.99
C ASP A 6 13.70 -16.40 -1.60
N GLY A 7 13.28 -16.52 -0.33
CA GLY A 7 12.01 -15.95 0.16
C GLY A 7 12.22 -14.62 0.88
N ILE A 8 11.65 -13.57 0.36
CA ILE A 8 11.73 -12.20 0.89
C ILE A 8 10.45 -11.74 1.58
N GLY A 9 9.34 -12.47 1.40
CA GLY A 9 8.06 -12.21 2.02
C GLY A 9 7.26 -13.49 2.25
N LEU A 10 6.32 -13.45 3.21
CA LEU A 10 5.40 -14.53 3.52
C LEU A 10 4.16 -14.00 4.23
N ALA A 11 2.99 -14.31 3.71
CA ALA A 11 1.71 -14.06 4.37
C ALA A 11 1.24 -15.28 5.16
N ALA A 12 0.57 -15.06 6.28
CA ALA A 12 0.14 -16.12 7.20
C ALA A 12 -0.77 -17.16 6.54
N ASN A 13 -1.65 -16.76 5.64
CA ASN A 13 -2.54 -17.66 4.92
C ASN A 13 -1.82 -18.61 3.94
N GLN A 14 -0.60 -18.27 3.47
CA GLN A 14 0.20 -19.17 2.64
C GLN A 14 0.71 -20.41 3.41
N VAL A 15 0.74 -20.34 4.73
CA VAL A 15 1.10 -21.45 5.62
C VAL A 15 -0.09 -21.97 6.42
N GLY A 16 -1.31 -21.69 5.99
CA GLY A 16 -2.54 -22.21 6.60
C GLY A 16 -2.96 -21.50 7.89
N ILE A 17 -2.35 -20.38 8.25
CA ILE A 17 -2.72 -19.60 9.43
C ILE A 17 -3.78 -18.55 9.02
N ASN A 18 -4.95 -18.62 9.66
CA ASN A 18 -6.02 -17.65 9.42
C ASN A 18 -5.78 -16.37 10.24
N ALA A 19 -4.85 -15.55 9.78
CA ALA A 19 -4.52 -14.28 10.39
C ALA A 19 -4.11 -13.26 9.31
N GLN A 20 -4.41 -12.00 9.53
CA GLN A 20 -4.01 -10.89 8.65
C GLN A 20 -2.60 -10.42 9.03
N VAL A 21 -1.63 -11.30 8.91
CA VAL A 21 -0.23 -11.06 9.25
C VAL A 21 0.67 -11.41 8.07
N ALA A 22 1.60 -10.53 7.75
CA ALA A 22 2.65 -10.78 6.78
C ALA A 22 4.01 -10.38 7.35
N VAL A 23 5.05 -11.07 6.90
CA VAL A 23 6.44 -10.79 7.26
C VAL A 23 7.25 -10.59 5.99
N LEU A 24 8.15 -9.61 6.02
CA LEU A 24 9.05 -9.29 4.92
C LEU A 24 10.48 -9.20 5.44
N ASN A 25 11.44 -9.51 4.59
CA ASN A 25 12.86 -9.36 4.90
C ASN A 25 13.63 -9.04 3.60
N VAL A 26 13.43 -7.82 3.09
CA VAL A 26 14.17 -7.32 1.92
C VAL A 26 15.42 -6.58 2.41
N ARG A 27 15.26 -5.52 3.16
CA ARG A 27 16.33 -4.72 3.75
C ARG A 27 16.49 -5.02 5.24
N GLU A 28 15.37 -4.99 5.95
CA GLU A 28 15.24 -5.32 7.37
C GLU A 28 13.95 -6.12 7.58
N PRO A 29 13.89 -6.95 8.62
CA PRO A 29 12.66 -7.67 8.94
C PRO A 29 11.53 -6.70 9.30
N ILE A 30 10.40 -6.84 8.61
CA ILE A 30 9.19 -6.09 8.85
C ILE A 30 8.05 -7.06 9.12
N ILE A 31 7.24 -6.77 10.12
CA ILE A 31 6.00 -7.48 10.42
C ILE A 31 4.85 -6.53 10.14
N LEU A 32 3.85 -6.99 9.42
CA LEU A 32 2.62 -6.26 9.15
C LEU A 32 1.45 -7.00 9.79
N ILE A 33 0.69 -6.32 10.64
CA ILE A 33 -0.49 -6.86 11.32
C ILE A 33 -1.69 -6.03 10.88
N ASN A 34 -2.72 -6.69 10.35
CA ASN A 34 -3.91 -6.06 9.79
C ASN A 34 -3.57 -4.90 8.82
N PRO A 35 -2.67 -5.11 7.85
CA PRO A 35 -2.14 -4.03 7.03
C PRO A 35 -3.23 -3.42 6.14
N LYS A 36 -3.19 -2.09 6.01
CA LYS A 36 -4.05 -1.32 5.10
C LYS A 36 -3.22 -0.34 4.29
N VAL A 37 -3.38 -0.37 2.97
CA VAL A 37 -2.77 0.63 2.10
C VAL A 37 -3.57 1.92 2.18
N GLU A 38 -2.94 2.99 2.63
CA GLU A 38 -3.57 4.32 2.72
C GLU A 38 -3.39 5.13 1.44
N GLU A 39 -2.19 5.08 0.86
CA GLU A 39 -1.87 5.79 -0.37
C GLU A 39 -0.97 4.91 -1.24
N ALA A 40 -1.11 5.05 -2.57
CA ALA A 40 -0.19 4.47 -3.54
C ALA A 40 -0.15 5.35 -4.79
N TRP A 41 1.04 5.52 -5.40
CA TRP A 41 1.23 6.32 -6.60
C TRP A 41 2.47 5.88 -7.38
N ASP A 42 2.60 6.38 -8.60
CA ASP A 42 3.63 6.02 -9.58
C ASP A 42 3.60 4.53 -9.94
N GLU A 43 2.74 4.18 -10.90
CA GLU A 43 2.65 2.80 -11.39
C GLU A 43 3.97 2.36 -12.06
N VAL A 44 4.28 1.08 -11.91
CA VAL A 44 5.42 0.41 -12.51
C VAL A 44 5.05 -1.00 -12.94
N ASP A 45 5.56 -1.43 -14.09
CA ASP A 45 5.54 -2.83 -14.48
C ASP A 45 6.72 -3.55 -13.79
N PHE A 46 6.42 -4.66 -13.10
CA PHE A 46 7.43 -5.43 -12.38
C PHE A 46 7.27 -6.92 -12.65
N TYR A 47 8.38 -7.61 -12.82
CA TYR A 47 8.39 -9.07 -12.99
C TYR A 47 8.49 -9.74 -11.62
N GLU A 48 7.43 -10.43 -11.22
CA GLU A 48 7.33 -11.07 -9.91
C GLU A 48 7.35 -12.59 -10.02
N GLY A 49 8.07 -13.23 -9.10
CA GLY A 49 7.89 -14.62 -8.74
C GLY A 49 7.03 -14.74 -7.48
N CYS A 50 6.50 -15.92 -7.22
CA CYS A 50 5.77 -16.23 -6.01
C CYS A 50 6.15 -17.63 -5.53
N LEU A 51 6.41 -17.80 -4.22
CA LEU A 51 6.72 -19.09 -3.62
C LEU A 51 5.58 -20.10 -3.78
N SER A 52 4.33 -19.62 -3.83
CA SER A 52 3.15 -20.44 -4.10
C SER A 52 3.07 -20.91 -5.57
N TYR A 53 3.84 -20.30 -6.48
CA TYR A 53 3.90 -20.66 -7.90
C TYR A 53 5.36 -20.77 -8.36
N PRO A 54 6.12 -21.76 -7.88
CA PRO A 54 7.52 -21.90 -8.23
C PRO A 54 7.69 -22.07 -9.74
N LYS A 55 8.74 -21.46 -10.30
CA LYS A 55 9.11 -21.49 -11.73
C LYS A 55 8.20 -20.68 -12.67
N LYS A 56 7.23 -19.90 -12.19
CA LYS A 56 6.39 -19.05 -13.01
C LYS A 56 6.38 -17.62 -12.46
N GLY A 57 7.18 -16.74 -13.07
CA GLY A 57 7.04 -15.31 -12.85
C GLY A 57 6.12 -14.70 -13.91
N ILE A 58 5.49 -13.61 -13.57
CA ILE A 58 4.66 -12.82 -14.49
C ILE A 58 4.91 -11.32 -14.32
N HIS A 59 4.62 -10.55 -15.35
CA HIS A 59 4.60 -9.09 -15.25
C HIS A 59 3.29 -8.63 -14.61
N THR A 60 3.43 -7.86 -13.54
CA THR A 60 2.33 -7.25 -12.79
C THR A 60 2.46 -5.74 -12.82
N LYS A 61 1.36 -5.03 -12.62
CA LYS A 61 1.39 -3.59 -12.34
C LYS A 61 1.36 -3.35 -10.85
N ARG A 62 2.35 -2.59 -10.38
CA ARG A 62 2.54 -2.22 -8.98
C ARG A 62 2.70 -0.70 -8.85
N TYR A 63 2.78 -0.24 -7.62
CA TYR A 63 3.12 1.14 -7.30
C TYR A 63 4.55 1.23 -6.79
N LYS A 64 5.31 2.24 -7.25
CA LYS A 64 6.65 2.52 -6.72
C LYS A 64 6.60 3.03 -5.28
N ASN A 65 5.53 3.74 -4.94
CA ASN A 65 5.39 4.42 -3.66
C ASN A 65 4.07 4.00 -3.00
N ILE A 66 4.14 3.57 -1.75
CA ILE A 66 2.96 3.22 -0.96
C ILE A 66 3.12 3.66 0.49
N ILE A 67 2.01 4.01 1.13
CA ILE A 67 1.89 4.20 2.57
C ILE A 67 0.99 3.11 3.11
N VAL A 68 1.49 2.35 4.07
CA VAL A 68 0.78 1.23 4.70
C VAL A 68 0.64 1.49 6.20
N LYS A 69 -0.56 1.38 6.72
CA LYS A 69 -0.80 1.25 8.16
C LYS A 69 -0.73 -0.19 8.59
N SER A 70 -0.20 -0.41 9.78
CA SER A 70 -0.20 -1.70 10.46
C SER A 70 -0.65 -1.47 11.90
N GLU A 71 -1.45 -2.39 12.46
CA GLU A 71 -2.15 -2.18 13.73
C GLU A 71 -1.22 -1.88 14.91
N HIS A 72 -0.01 -2.47 14.91
CA HIS A 72 0.97 -2.28 15.97
C HIS A 72 1.84 -1.03 15.80
N LEU A 73 1.59 -0.21 14.76
CA LEU A 73 2.34 1.00 14.46
C LEU A 73 1.42 2.22 14.55
N GLU A 74 1.76 3.17 15.39
CA GLU A 74 1.00 4.42 15.54
C GLU A 74 0.98 5.26 14.27
N SER A 75 2.07 5.22 13.51
CA SER A 75 2.21 5.92 12.24
C SER A 75 2.34 4.95 11.07
N GLY A 76 1.83 5.34 9.90
CA GLY A 76 1.97 4.54 8.69
C GLY A 76 3.43 4.36 8.26
N MET A 77 3.75 3.28 7.58
CA MET A 77 5.05 3.02 6.97
C MET A 77 5.04 3.49 5.51
N TYR A 78 6.08 4.22 5.13
CA TYR A 78 6.29 4.65 3.75
C TYR A 78 7.34 3.79 3.07
N PHE A 79 6.95 3.18 1.96
CA PHE A 79 7.82 2.41 1.08
C PHE A 79 7.96 3.15 -0.24
N SER A 80 9.18 3.41 -0.68
CA SER A 80 9.45 4.17 -1.90
C SER A 80 10.56 3.56 -2.74
N GLY A 81 10.23 3.21 -3.97
CA GLY A 81 11.19 2.84 -5.01
C GLY A 81 11.56 4.00 -5.94
N ALA A 82 11.16 5.24 -5.65
CA ALA A 82 11.51 6.40 -6.45
C ALA A 82 12.95 6.86 -6.20
N GLU A 83 13.59 7.41 -7.24
CA GLU A 83 14.80 8.21 -7.08
C GLU A 83 14.46 9.46 -6.30
N SER A 84 15.16 9.72 -5.20
CA SER A 84 15.05 10.94 -4.41
C SER A 84 13.59 11.34 -4.11
N SER A 85 13.05 10.82 -3.02
CA SER A 85 11.81 11.33 -2.46
C SER A 85 12.00 12.78 -2.02
N LYS A 86 11.45 13.73 -2.75
CA LYS A 86 11.07 15.01 -2.15
C LYS A 86 9.98 14.67 -1.14
N GLY A 87 10.42 14.35 0.08
CA GLY A 87 9.62 13.79 1.13
C GLY A 87 8.38 14.62 1.44
N LYS A 88 7.26 13.96 1.47
CA LYS A 88 6.09 14.41 2.23
C LYS A 88 6.08 13.61 3.52
N GLY A 89 6.74 14.10 4.53
CA GLY A 89 6.77 13.51 5.86
C GLY A 89 8.17 13.10 6.31
N SER A 90 8.45 13.27 7.57
CA SER A 90 9.72 13.01 8.24
C SER A 90 10.00 11.51 8.41
N TRP A 91 10.21 10.80 7.31
CA TRP A 91 10.64 9.42 7.33
C TRP A 91 12.08 9.41 6.83
N GLU A 92 13.02 9.19 7.70
CA GLU A 92 14.42 9.03 7.32
C GLU A 92 14.60 7.77 6.47
N VAL A 93 14.51 7.95 5.16
CA VAL A 93 14.98 6.93 4.24
C VAL A 93 16.50 6.98 4.28
N SER A 94 17.12 5.96 4.84
CA SER A 94 18.58 5.85 4.86
C SER A 94 19.15 6.07 3.45
N ALA A 95 19.97 7.09 3.29
CA ALA A 95 20.53 7.50 1.99
C ALA A 95 21.48 6.46 1.36
N LYS A 96 21.83 5.41 2.09
CA LYS A 96 22.79 4.38 1.67
C LYS A 96 22.20 3.15 1.03
N GLN A 97 20.87 3.06 0.89
CA GLN A 97 20.23 1.84 0.36
C GLN A 97 20.01 1.92 -1.14
N ASN A 98 20.31 0.82 -1.81
CA ASN A 98 20.14 0.68 -3.25
C ASN A 98 18.66 0.91 -3.63
N GLN A 99 18.43 1.71 -4.66
CA GLN A 99 17.10 2.01 -5.19
C GLN A 99 16.34 0.74 -5.60
N GLU A 100 17.04 -0.25 -6.14
CA GLU A 100 16.44 -1.54 -6.54
C GLU A 100 15.88 -2.29 -5.33
N GLU A 101 16.58 -2.31 -4.20
CA GLU A 101 16.10 -2.95 -2.97
C GLU A 101 14.89 -2.25 -2.40
N ARG A 102 14.84 -0.92 -2.47
CA ARG A 102 13.67 -0.14 -2.02
C ARG A 102 12.44 -0.41 -2.89
N LEU A 103 12.64 -0.46 -4.22
CA LEU A 103 11.57 -0.81 -5.12
C LEU A 103 11.09 -2.24 -4.86
N LEU A 104 12.01 -3.19 -4.71
CA LEU A 104 11.68 -4.57 -4.40
C LEU A 104 10.90 -4.69 -3.09
N GLU A 105 11.26 -3.92 -2.05
CA GLU A 105 10.53 -3.90 -0.77
C GLU A 105 9.11 -3.35 -0.94
N ALA A 106 8.94 -2.22 -1.65
CA ALA A 106 7.63 -1.66 -1.94
C ALA A 106 6.72 -2.64 -2.72
N ILE A 107 7.30 -3.38 -3.67
CA ILE A 107 6.60 -4.43 -4.44
C ILE A 107 6.26 -5.62 -3.51
N CYS A 108 7.20 -6.09 -2.70
CA CYS A 108 7.02 -7.21 -1.79
C CYS A 108 5.89 -6.94 -0.79
N VAL A 109 5.83 -5.74 -0.21
CA VAL A 109 4.72 -5.34 0.68
C VAL A 109 3.37 -5.47 -0.02
N GLN A 110 3.25 -5.01 -1.26
CA GLN A 110 2.02 -5.15 -2.05
C GLN A 110 1.67 -6.61 -2.35
N HIS A 111 2.68 -7.43 -2.62
CA HIS A 111 2.54 -8.86 -2.89
C HIS A 111 1.97 -9.58 -1.66
N GLU A 112 2.53 -9.34 -0.48
CA GLU A 112 2.06 -10.00 0.74
C GLU A 112 0.67 -9.52 1.17
N ILE A 113 0.35 -8.23 0.99
CA ILE A 113 -1.01 -7.71 1.23
C ILE A 113 -2.02 -8.37 0.27
N ASP A 114 -1.63 -8.61 -0.98
CA ASP A 114 -2.48 -9.35 -1.92
C ASP A 114 -2.78 -10.76 -1.41
N HIS A 115 -1.80 -11.50 -0.91
CA HIS A 115 -2.01 -12.81 -0.33
C HIS A 115 -3.00 -12.77 0.84
N LEU A 116 -2.89 -11.78 1.73
CA LEU A 116 -3.84 -11.60 2.84
C LEU A 116 -5.27 -11.33 2.34
N MET A 117 -5.42 -10.74 1.16
CA MET A 117 -6.73 -10.54 0.51
C MET A 117 -7.18 -11.75 -0.35
N GLY A 118 -6.49 -12.88 -0.28
CA GLY A 118 -6.77 -14.06 -1.10
C GLY A 118 -6.41 -13.90 -2.57
N LYS A 119 -5.51 -12.97 -2.92
CA LYS A 119 -5.08 -12.71 -4.30
C LYS A 119 -3.66 -13.23 -4.53
N THR A 120 -3.36 -13.48 -5.79
CA THR A 120 -2.07 -13.96 -6.26
C THR A 120 -1.54 -13.08 -7.38
N ILE A 121 -0.30 -13.30 -7.80
CA ILE A 121 0.28 -12.61 -8.97
C ILE A 121 -0.57 -12.80 -10.23
N HIS A 122 -1.30 -13.91 -10.37
CA HIS A 122 -2.16 -14.17 -11.52
C HIS A 122 -3.38 -13.26 -11.59
N ASP A 123 -3.88 -12.80 -10.45
CA ASP A 123 -4.98 -11.83 -10.36
C ASP A 123 -4.53 -10.42 -10.76
N ARG A 124 -3.23 -10.24 -10.98
CA ARG A 124 -2.57 -8.96 -11.20
C ARG A 124 -1.97 -8.79 -12.59
N LYS A 125 -2.23 -9.72 -13.47
CA LYS A 125 -1.78 -9.67 -14.85
C LYS A 125 -2.44 -8.51 -15.58
N GLY A 126 -1.67 -7.44 -15.82
CA GLY A 126 -2.11 -6.27 -16.61
C GLY A 126 -2.97 -5.23 -15.88
N GLY A 127 -3.13 -5.31 -14.56
CA GLY A 127 -3.91 -4.34 -13.76
C GLY A 127 -3.29 -3.98 -12.43
N THR A 128 -3.52 -2.75 -11.98
CA THR A 128 -3.13 -2.31 -10.64
C THR A 128 -3.86 -3.12 -9.57
N THR A 129 -3.16 -3.43 -8.51
CA THR A 129 -3.55 -4.46 -7.58
C THR A 129 -4.32 -3.95 -6.39
N ILE A 130 -4.18 -2.69 -6.06
CA ILE A 130 -4.67 -2.13 -4.81
C ILE A 130 -5.72 -1.09 -5.13
N LYS A 131 -6.96 -1.30 -4.68
CA LYS A 131 -7.91 -0.20 -4.63
C LYS A 131 -7.45 0.75 -3.53
N VAL A 132 -6.78 1.81 -3.96
CA VAL A 132 -6.50 2.94 -3.08
C VAL A 132 -7.76 3.79 -3.08
N GLU A 133 -8.32 4.01 -1.91
CA GLU A 133 -9.30 5.09 -1.78
C GLU A 133 -8.58 6.38 -2.17
N LYS A 134 -8.94 6.93 -3.33
CA LYS A 134 -8.34 8.19 -3.80
C LYS A 134 -8.60 9.24 -2.75
N LYS A 135 -7.57 9.60 -1.97
CA LYS A 135 -7.67 10.74 -1.07
C LYS A 135 -8.07 11.97 -1.90
N ILE A 136 -9.17 12.56 -1.51
CA ILE A 136 -9.65 13.79 -2.15
C ILE A 136 -8.61 14.89 -1.88
N GLY A 137 -8.00 15.42 -2.92
CA GLY A 137 -6.99 16.47 -2.81
C GLY A 137 -7.50 17.68 -2.00
N ARG A 138 -6.68 18.23 -1.09
CA ARG A 138 -7.07 19.32 -0.17
C ARG A 138 -7.77 20.50 -0.84
N ASN A 139 -7.44 20.80 -2.07
CA ASN A 139 -7.99 21.93 -2.84
C ASN A 139 -9.11 21.51 -3.80
N ARG A 140 -9.43 20.21 -3.91
CA ARG A 140 -10.53 19.73 -4.75
C ARG A 140 -11.86 20.24 -4.19
N LEU A 141 -12.72 20.74 -5.06
CA LEU A 141 -14.09 21.07 -4.71
C LEU A 141 -14.87 19.77 -4.50
N VAL A 142 -15.62 19.71 -3.42
CA VAL A 142 -16.53 18.62 -3.09
C VAL A 142 -17.89 19.20 -2.75
N THR A 143 -18.93 18.50 -3.14
CA THR A 143 -20.29 18.82 -2.73
C THR A 143 -20.62 17.97 -1.51
N ILE A 144 -21.05 18.61 -0.43
CA ILE A 144 -21.46 17.91 0.79
C ILE A 144 -22.92 18.24 1.12
N LYS A 145 -23.59 17.26 1.74
CA LYS A 145 -25.02 17.36 2.09
C LYS A 145 -25.26 16.96 3.54
N LYS A 146 -26.17 17.68 4.20
CA LYS A 146 -26.76 17.35 5.52
C LYS A 146 -28.25 17.69 5.48
N GLY A 147 -29.13 16.68 5.51
CA GLY A 147 -30.57 16.91 5.27
C GLY A 147 -30.79 17.55 3.90
N ASP A 148 -31.50 18.69 3.86
CA ASP A 148 -31.73 19.47 2.62
C ASP A 148 -30.62 20.48 2.32
N ALA A 149 -29.71 20.72 3.25
CA ALA A 149 -28.61 21.65 3.07
C ALA A 149 -27.49 21.07 2.21
N VAL A 150 -27.10 21.77 1.14
CA VAL A 150 -26.03 21.40 0.22
C VAL A 150 -24.98 22.51 0.20
N LYS A 151 -23.69 22.13 0.26
CA LYS A 151 -22.55 23.05 0.19
C LYS A 151 -21.50 22.53 -0.77
N VAL A 152 -20.91 23.44 -1.56
CA VAL A 152 -19.75 23.17 -2.42
C VAL A 152 -18.53 23.89 -1.84
N LEU A 153 -17.54 23.17 -1.38
CA LEU A 153 -16.32 23.76 -0.79
C LEU A 153 -15.07 22.93 -1.11
N LYS A 154 -13.92 23.56 -0.90
CA LYS A 154 -12.65 22.84 -0.98
C LYS A 154 -12.61 21.75 0.09
N TYR A 155 -12.12 20.56 -0.24
CA TYR A 155 -12.09 19.39 0.66
C TYR A 155 -11.49 19.72 2.04
N LYS A 156 -10.41 20.52 2.09
CA LYS A 156 -9.82 20.98 3.36
C LYS A 156 -10.80 21.70 4.31
N LYS A 157 -11.82 22.36 3.75
CA LYS A 157 -12.89 23.03 4.51
C LYS A 157 -14.08 22.11 4.77
N ALA A 158 -14.30 21.13 3.90
CA ALA A 158 -15.34 20.12 4.07
C ALA A 158 -14.95 19.07 5.11
N LYS A 159 -13.67 18.72 5.20
CA LYS A 159 -13.18 17.62 6.05
C LYS A 159 -13.64 17.70 7.51
N PRO A 160 -13.55 18.83 8.24
CA PRO A 160 -14.05 18.90 9.62
C PRO A 160 -15.56 18.65 9.72
N LEU A 161 -16.34 19.05 8.70
CA LEU A 161 -17.77 18.81 8.64
C LEU A 161 -18.10 17.33 8.37
N LEU A 162 -17.31 16.68 7.54
CA LEU A 162 -17.43 15.25 7.25
C LEU A 162 -17.01 14.40 8.45
N ASP A 163 -15.95 14.80 9.14
CA ASP A 163 -15.44 14.12 10.35
C ASP A 163 -16.46 14.18 11.52
N SER A 164 -17.39 15.15 11.52
CA SER A 164 -18.50 15.21 12.48
C SER A 164 -19.55 14.11 12.26
N GLY A 165 -19.53 13.42 11.12
CA GLY A 165 -20.51 12.40 10.75
C GLY A 165 -21.89 12.91 10.32
N GLU A 166 -22.14 14.22 10.40
CA GLU A 166 -23.42 14.81 10.03
C GLU A 166 -23.56 15.15 8.54
N TRP A 167 -22.43 15.31 7.86
CA TRP A 167 -22.34 15.65 6.45
C TRP A 167 -21.79 14.49 5.65
N ILE A 168 -22.32 14.26 4.47
CA ILE A 168 -21.84 13.26 3.52
C ILE A 168 -21.41 13.92 2.22
N VAL A 169 -20.42 13.32 1.54
CA VAL A 169 -20.04 13.75 0.19
C VAL A 169 -21.08 13.24 -0.78
N ILE A 170 -21.57 14.13 -1.64
CA ILE A 170 -22.38 13.79 -2.79
C ILE A 170 -21.62 14.27 -4.05
N ASN A 171 -21.46 13.40 -5.02
CA ASN A 171 -20.81 13.76 -6.30
C ASN A 171 -21.78 14.44 -7.23
#